data_3a42765b3b1646436435e060a186f791
#
_entry.id   3a42765b3b1646436435e060a186f791
#
_cell.length_a   1.000
_cell.length_b   1.000
_cell.length_c   1.000
_cell.angle_alpha   90.00
_cell.angle_beta   90.00
_cell.angle_gamma   90.00
#
_symmetry.space_group_name_H-M   'P 1'
#
loop_
_entity.id
_entity.type
_entity.pdbx_description
1 polymer ?
#
loop_
_entity_poly.entity_id
_entity_poly.type
_entity_poly.pdbx_seq_one_letter_code
_entity_poly.pdbx_strand_id
1 'polypeptide(L)'
;MARLRDMYKADVAPALMKKYQYKSVMQIPKLDKIVVNVGAGDAKDNAKVIDTIIGELTMITGQKAVPTYARKSVANFKLREGMKIGAKVTLRGETMYEFIDRLFNFSLPRVRDFKGINPDAFDGRGNYALGLKEQLIFPEIEYDKIDKIRGMDICFVTTATTDAEAKELLTLMGAPFAK
;
A
#
# COMPACT_ATOMS: atom_id res chain seq x y z
N MET A 1 -7.28 19.46 -2.08
CA MET A 1 -7.58 18.40 -3.07
C MET A 1 -6.28 17.70 -3.42
N ALA A 2 -6.26 16.36 -3.49
CA ALA A 2 -5.06 15.60 -3.80
C ALA A 2 -4.66 15.80 -5.28
N ARG A 3 -3.46 16.29 -5.54
CA ARG A 3 -2.89 16.56 -6.88
C ARG A 3 -3.09 15.37 -7.83
N LEU A 4 -2.80 14.16 -7.36
CA LEU A 4 -2.91 12.92 -8.14
C LEU A 4 -4.35 12.57 -8.52
N ARG A 5 -5.35 12.98 -7.72
CA ARG A 5 -6.76 12.83 -8.05
C ARG A 5 -7.18 13.72 -9.22
N ASP A 6 -6.67 14.95 -9.23
CA ASP A 6 -6.96 15.90 -10.31
C ASP A 6 -6.25 15.46 -11.60
N MET A 7 -4.98 15.00 -11.50
CA MET A 7 -4.24 14.40 -12.60
C MET A 7 -4.92 13.14 -13.15
N TYR A 8 -5.49 12.27 -12.29
CA TYR A 8 -6.25 11.11 -12.74
C TYR A 8 -7.43 11.52 -13.64
N LYS A 9 -8.18 12.55 -13.25
CA LYS A 9 -9.33 13.03 -14.02
C LYS A 9 -8.95 13.73 -15.32
N ALA A 10 -7.87 14.54 -15.28
CA ALA A 10 -7.45 15.37 -16.42
C ALA A 10 -6.70 14.57 -17.49
N ASP A 11 -5.79 13.70 -17.07
CA ASP A 11 -4.82 13.06 -17.97
C ASP A 11 -4.98 11.54 -18.05
N VAL A 12 -5.06 10.84 -16.91
CA VAL A 12 -5.00 9.39 -16.85
C VAL A 12 -6.26 8.74 -17.42
N ALA A 13 -7.44 9.21 -17.00
CA ALA A 13 -8.71 8.62 -17.46
C ALA A 13 -8.93 8.80 -18.96
N PRO A 14 -8.69 9.97 -19.59
CA PRO A 14 -8.78 10.13 -21.03
C PRO A 14 -7.76 9.26 -21.80
N ALA A 15 -6.52 9.14 -21.28
CA ALA A 15 -5.48 8.31 -21.90
C ALA A 15 -5.88 6.83 -21.92
N LEU A 16 -6.38 6.29 -20.80
CA LEU A 16 -6.87 4.92 -20.70
C LEU A 16 -8.07 4.68 -21.63
N MET A 17 -9.02 5.62 -21.67
CA MET A 17 -10.17 5.53 -22.55
C MET A 17 -9.77 5.47 -24.03
N LYS A 18 -8.79 6.26 -24.44
CA LYS A 18 -8.25 6.26 -25.80
C LYS A 18 -7.51 4.95 -26.14
N LYS A 19 -6.74 4.42 -25.18
CA LYS A 19 -5.91 3.22 -25.40
C LYS A 19 -6.74 1.95 -25.48
N TYR A 20 -7.70 1.77 -24.56
CA TYR A 20 -8.51 0.55 -24.45
C TYR A 20 -9.90 0.66 -25.08
N GLN A 21 -10.28 1.83 -25.59
CA GLN A 21 -11.54 2.09 -26.30
C GLN A 21 -12.78 1.65 -25.51
N TYR A 22 -12.84 1.99 -24.21
CA TYR A 22 -14.00 1.66 -23.38
C TYR A 22 -15.29 2.28 -23.91
N LYS A 23 -16.39 1.52 -23.81
CA LYS A 23 -17.72 1.99 -24.25
C LYS A 23 -18.34 3.04 -23.33
N SER A 24 -17.92 3.08 -22.07
CA SER A 24 -18.44 3.99 -21.06
C SER A 24 -17.31 4.51 -20.16
N VAL A 25 -17.42 5.75 -19.73
CA VAL A 25 -16.51 6.36 -18.75
C VAL A 25 -16.47 5.59 -17.42
N MET A 26 -17.55 4.89 -17.08
CA MET A 26 -17.62 4.08 -15.85
C MET A 26 -16.79 2.79 -15.90
N GLN A 27 -16.35 2.36 -17.09
CA GLN A 27 -15.49 1.19 -17.27
C GLN A 27 -14.02 1.49 -17.07
N ILE A 28 -13.64 2.79 -17.06
CA ILE A 28 -12.25 3.21 -16.91
C ILE A 28 -11.73 2.71 -15.56
N PRO A 29 -10.59 2.00 -15.53
CA PRO A 29 -9.97 1.55 -14.28
C PRO A 29 -9.65 2.71 -13.35
N LYS A 30 -9.96 2.55 -12.07
CA LYS A 30 -9.63 3.51 -11.02
C LYS A 30 -9.14 2.79 -9.77
N LEU A 31 -8.45 3.50 -8.91
CA LEU A 31 -8.10 2.99 -7.59
C LEU A 31 -9.35 2.97 -6.69
N ASP A 32 -9.61 1.85 -6.05
CA ASP A 32 -10.68 1.68 -5.07
C ASP A 32 -10.20 1.95 -3.66
N LYS A 33 -9.10 1.30 -3.28
CA LYS A 33 -8.48 1.43 -1.95
C LYS A 33 -7.01 1.03 -1.98
N ILE A 34 -6.29 1.47 -0.94
CA ILE A 34 -4.96 0.95 -0.60
C ILE A 34 -5.03 0.33 0.78
N VAL A 35 -4.47 -0.85 0.91
CA VAL A 35 -4.33 -1.52 2.20
C VAL A 35 -2.85 -1.59 2.54
N VAL A 36 -2.47 -0.97 3.65
CA VAL A 36 -1.12 -1.10 4.22
C VAL A 36 -1.21 -2.05 5.39
N ASN A 37 -0.40 -3.10 5.38
CA ASN A 37 -0.37 -4.13 6.40
C ASN A 37 1.05 -4.32 6.94
N VAL A 38 1.16 -4.48 8.25
CA VAL A 38 2.39 -4.86 8.93
C VAL A 38 2.15 -6.13 9.73
N GLY A 39 2.88 -7.19 9.41
CA GLY A 39 2.89 -8.42 10.19
C GLY A 39 3.88 -8.34 11.34
N ALA A 40 3.44 -8.68 12.55
CA ALA A 40 4.26 -8.66 13.76
C ALA A 40 4.25 -10.03 14.45
N GLY A 41 5.10 -10.94 13.97
CA GLY A 41 5.23 -12.26 14.57
C GLY A 41 5.80 -12.26 15.99
N ASP A 42 6.52 -11.21 16.37
CA ASP A 42 7.08 -10.96 17.71
C ASP A 42 6.04 -10.42 18.71
N ALA A 43 4.90 -9.99 18.25
CA ALA A 43 3.80 -9.51 19.11
C ALA A 43 3.20 -10.61 20.02
N LYS A 44 3.40 -11.88 19.68
CA LYS A 44 2.99 -13.01 20.52
C LYS A 44 3.68 -12.99 21.90
N ASP A 45 4.91 -12.52 21.96
CA ASP A 45 5.72 -12.46 23.19
C ASP A 45 5.56 -11.10 23.90
N ASN A 46 5.29 -10.02 23.15
CA ASN A 46 5.12 -8.67 23.68
C ASN A 46 3.98 -7.91 22.96
N ALA A 47 2.82 -7.85 23.61
CA ALA A 47 1.64 -7.19 23.05
C ALA A 47 1.81 -5.67 22.81
N LYS A 48 2.72 -4.99 23.51
CA LYS A 48 3.00 -3.55 23.36
C LYS A 48 3.55 -3.21 21.98
N VAL A 49 4.23 -4.16 21.32
CA VAL A 49 4.75 -4.02 19.95
C VAL A 49 3.65 -3.63 18.96
N ILE A 50 2.44 -4.16 19.13
CA ILE A 50 1.31 -3.81 18.24
C ILE A 50 0.90 -2.34 18.41
N ASP A 51 0.93 -1.82 19.62
CA ASP A 51 0.55 -0.42 19.86
C ASP A 51 1.59 0.53 19.24
N THR A 52 2.88 0.18 19.27
CA THR A 52 3.95 0.90 18.57
C THR A 52 3.70 0.89 17.06
N ILE A 53 3.45 -0.29 16.46
CA ILE A 53 3.16 -0.42 15.01
C ILE A 53 1.92 0.38 14.61
N ILE A 54 0.86 0.37 15.43
CA ILE A 54 -0.34 1.17 15.18
C ILE A 54 0.02 2.66 15.17
N GLY A 55 0.85 3.11 16.11
CA GLY A 55 1.35 4.49 16.15
C GLY A 55 2.11 4.87 14.89
N GLU A 56 3.08 4.05 14.47
CA GLU A 56 3.89 4.25 13.26
C GLU A 56 3.01 4.30 11.99
N LEU A 57 2.13 3.31 11.80
CA LEU A 57 1.20 3.30 10.66
C LEU A 57 0.27 4.52 10.67
N THR A 58 -0.18 4.96 11.84
CA THR A 58 -1.02 6.15 11.95
C THR A 58 -0.27 7.42 11.55
N MET A 59 1.01 7.54 11.93
CA MET A 59 1.86 8.66 11.49
C MET A 59 2.09 8.65 9.98
N ILE A 60 2.42 7.49 9.39
CA ILE A 60 2.66 7.34 7.95
C ILE A 60 1.42 7.68 7.13
N THR A 61 0.25 7.18 7.54
CA THR A 61 -0.97 7.23 6.72
C THR A 61 -1.90 8.38 7.06
N GLY A 62 -1.74 8.99 8.24
CA GLY A 62 -2.66 10.00 8.77
C GLY A 62 -4.02 9.44 9.24
N GLN A 63 -4.21 8.09 9.15
CA GLN A 63 -5.43 7.41 9.58
C GLN A 63 -5.09 6.36 10.61
N LYS A 64 -5.89 6.27 11.69
CA LYS A 64 -5.68 5.30 12.77
C LYS A 64 -5.68 3.86 12.23
N ALA A 65 -4.59 3.13 12.45
CA ALA A 65 -4.47 1.73 12.09
C ALA A 65 -5.28 0.84 13.04
N VAL A 66 -5.69 -0.32 12.53
CA VAL A 66 -6.49 -1.32 13.25
C VAL A 66 -5.65 -2.57 13.48
N PRO A 67 -5.62 -3.14 14.70
CA PRO A 67 -4.92 -4.38 14.94
C PRO A 67 -5.58 -5.54 14.17
N THR A 68 -4.75 -6.47 13.70
CA THR A 68 -5.20 -7.72 13.08
C THR A 68 -5.06 -8.88 14.05
N TYR A 69 -6.05 -9.77 14.06
CA TYR A 69 -6.15 -10.87 15.00
C TYR A 69 -5.98 -12.22 14.31
N ALA A 70 -5.40 -13.18 15.03
CA ALA A 70 -5.30 -14.57 14.58
C ALA A 70 -6.72 -15.18 14.50
N ARG A 71 -7.03 -15.79 13.35
CA ARG A 71 -8.34 -16.43 13.09
C ARG A 71 -8.42 -17.86 13.58
N LYS A 72 -7.27 -18.52 13.77
CA LYS A 72 -7.15 -19.91 14.21
C LYS A 72 -5.98 -20.05 15.17
N SER A 73 -6.09 -20.99 16.12
CA SER A 73 -4.98 -21.37 16.98
C SER A 73 -4.03 -22.29 16.21
N VAL A 74 -2.73 -21.99 16.23
CA VAL A 74 -1.67 -22.79 15.58
C VAL A 74 -0.56 -23.04 16.59
N ALA A 75 -0.45 -24.29 17.05
CA ALA A 75 0.49 -24.68 18.11
C ALA A 75 1.97 -24.44 17.70
N ASN A 76 2.34 -24.77 16.46
CA ASN A 76 3.70 -24.60 15.94
C ASN A 76 4.19 -23.16 16.01
N PHE A 77 3.29 -22.19 15.85
CA PHE A 77 3.61 -20.76 15.94
C PHE A 77 3.30 -20.15 17.32
N LYS A 78 2.87 -20.97 18.29
CA LYS A 78 2.44 -20.53 19.63
C LYS A 78 1.36 -19.45 19.57
N LEU A 79 0.46 -19.54 18.58
CA LEU A 79 -0.65 -18.63 18.37
C LEU A 79 -1.95 -19.21 18.92
N ARG A 80 -2.73 -18.35 19.58
CA ARG A 80 -4.12 -18.64 19.97
C ARG A 80 -5.08 -17.73 19.17
N GLU A 81 -6.25 -18.23 18.90
CA GLU A 81 -7.31 -17.44 18.30
C GLU A 81 -7.57 -16.16 19.11
N GLY A 82 -7.76 -15.04 18.40
CA GLY A 82 -7.95 -13.72 19.03
C GLY A 82 -6.69 -12.99 19.47
N MET A 83 -5.49 -13.59 19.34
CA MET A 83 -4.24 -12.86 19.61
C MET A 83 -3.97 -11.81 18.52
N LYS A 84 -3.50 -10.62 18.94
CA LYS A 84 -3.04 -9.58 18.02
C LYS A 84 -1.74 -10.03 17.34
N ILE A 85 -1.69 -10.03 16.00
CA ILE A 85 -0.55 -10.50 15.21
C ILE A 85 -0.02 -9.47 14.19
N GLY A 86 -0.59 -8.32 14.13
CA GLY A 86 -0.20 -7.25 13.23
C GLY A 86 -1.14 -6.06 13.29
N ALA A 87 -0.94 -5.12 12.37
CA ALA A 87 -1.83 -3.98 12.20
C ALA A 87 -2.03 -3.69 10.71
N LYS A 88 -3.17 -3.14 10.36
CA LYS A 88 -3.48 -2.71 8.99
C LYS A 88 -4.22 -1.37 8.97
N VAL A 89 -4.10 -0.67 7.86
CA VAL A 89 -4.91 0.50 7.56
C VAL A 89 -5.45 0.39 6.14
N THR A 90 -6.67 0.87 5.93
CA THR A 90 -7.28 0.90 4.60
C THR A 90 -7.57 2.34 4.24
N LEU A 91 -6.91 2.84 3.19
CA LEU A 91 -7.04 4.20 2.71
C LEU A 91 -7.98 4.26 1.50
N ARG A 92 -8.82 5.27 1.46
CA ARG A 92 -9.77 5.55 0.36
C ARG A 92 -9.85 7.04 0.08
N GLY A 93 -10.38 7.40 -1.09
CA GLY A 93 -10.64 8.80 -1.43
C GLY A 93 -9.38 9.67 -1.47
N GLU A 94 -9.43 10.86 -0.91
CA GLU A 94 -8.32 11.82 -0.99
C GLU A 94 -7.07 11.36 -0.27
N THR A 95 -7.20 10.80 0.93
CA THR A 95 -6.08 10.25 1.71
C THR A 95 -5.32 9.16 0.96
N MET A 96 -6.03 8.34 0.18
CA MET A 96 -5.42 7.32 -0.69
C MET A 96 -4.54 7.97 -1.76
N TYR A 97 -5.03 8.98 -2.48
CA TYR A 97 -4.26 9.64 -3.53
C TYR A 97 -3.06 10.41 -2.98
N GLU A 98 -3.19 11.05 -1.82
CA GLU A 98 -2.07 11.72 -1.16
C GLU A 98 -1.00 10.74 -0.67
N PHE A 99 -1.43 9.60 -0.14
CA PHE A 99 -0.50 8.54 0.27
C PHE A 99 0.31 8.02 -0.93
N ILE A 100 -0.33 7.77 -2.08
CA ILE A 100 0.36 7.33 -3.29
C ILE A 100 1.35 8.37 -3.78
N ASP A 101 0.96 9.63 -3.81
CA ASP A 101 1.83 10.72 -4.27
C ASP A 101 3.10 10.79 -3.41
N ARG A 102 2.97 10.71 -2.09
CA ARG A 102 4.12 10.64 -1.18
C ARG A 102 4.93 9.38 -1.36
N LEU A 103 4.27 8.22 -1.51
CA LEU A 103 4.95 6.95 -1.70
C LEU A 103 5.82 6.94 -2.96
N PHE A 104 5.28 7.35 -4.12
CA PHE A 104 6.00 7.29 -5.39
C PHE A 104 7.08 8.35 -5.52
N ASN A 105 6.82 9.57 -5.07
CA ASN A 105 7.70 10.71 -5.30
C ASN A 105 8.71 10.93 -4.17
N PHE A 106 8.40 10.53 -2.92
CA PHE A 106 9.26 10.80 -1.76
C PHE A 106 9.80 9.54 -1.10
N SER A 107 8.97 8.53 -0.86
CA SER A 107 9.38 7.36 -0.08
C SER A 107 10.16 6.34 -0.90
N LEU A 108 9.69 5.95 -2.08
CA LEU A 108 10.37 4.96 -2.92
C LEU A 108 11.77 5.39 -3.37
N PRO A 109 12.04 6.65 -3.76
CA PRO A 109 13.40 7.08 -4.09
C PRO A 109 14.40 6.98 -2.93
N ARG A 110 13.92 6.94 -1.69
CA ARG A 110 14.75 6.77 -0.47
C ARG A 110 15.11 5.32 -0.16
N VAL A 111 14.49 4.37 -0.85
CA VAL A 111 14.85 2.94 -0.72
C VAL A 111 16.29 2.74 -1.19
N ARG A 112 17.09 2.05 -0.37
CA ARG A 112 18.47 1.73 -0.71
C ARG A 112 18.51 0.87 -1.97
N ASP A 113 19.38 1.24 -2.92
CA ASP A 113 19.56 0.55 -4.22
C ASP A 113 18.25 0.38 -5.02
N PHE A 114 17.39 1.40 -4.99
CA PHE A 114 16.12 1.37 -5.69
C PHE A 114 16.30 1.29 -7.21
N LYS A 115 15.81 0.22 -7.83
CA LYS A 115 15.86 -0.02 -9.28
C LYS A 115 14.48 0.00 -9.94
N GLY A 116 13.46 0.39 -9.21
CA GLY A 116 12.06 0.31 -9.62
C GLY A 116 11.28 -0.77 -8.87
N ILE A 117 9.96 -0.69 -8.94
CA ILE A 117 9.06 -1.69 -8.36
C ILE A 117 8.85 -2.85 -9.35
N ASN A 118 8.58 -4.05 -8.83
CA ASN A 118 8.41 -5.24 -9.65
C ASN A 118 7.20 -5.09 -10.58
N PRO A 119 7.37 -5.19 -11.92
CA PRO A 119 6.27 -5.07 -12.88
C PRO A 119 5.31 -6.26 -12.92
N ASP A 120 5.65 -7.38 -12.27
CA ASP A 120 4.90 -8.65 -12.35
C ASP A 120 4.20 -9.02 -11.02
N ALA A 121 4.15 -8.10 -10.05
CA ALA A 121 3.52 -8.34 -8.75
C ALA A 121 2.00 -8.07 -8.75
N PHE A 122 1.32 -8.48 -9.82
CA PHE A 122 -0.12 -8.44 -9.96
C PHE A 122 -0.76 -9.79 -9.63
N ASP A 123 -2.04 -9.77 -9.27
CA ASP A 123 -2.80 -10.96 -8.82
C ASP A 123 -3.60 -11.67 -9.92
N GLY A 124 -3.50 -11.23 -11.18
CA GLY A 124 -4.31 -11.72 -12.30
C GLY A 124 -5.68 -11.05 -12.42
N ARG A 125 -6.04 -10.15 -11.50
CA ARG A 125 -7.32 -9.43 -11.45
C ARG A 125 -7.16 -7.92 -11.36
N GLY A 126 -5.98 -7.41 -11.69
CA GLY A 126 -5.70 -5.99 -11.71
C GLY A 126 -5.38 -5.36 -10.36
N ASN A 127 -5.08 -6.14 -9.32
CA ASN A 127 -4.56 -5.62 -8.07
C ASN A 127 -3.05 -5.79 -8.02
N TYR A 128 -2.36 -4.86 -7.36
CA TYR A 128 -0.90 -4.85 -7.26
C TYR A 128 -0.44 -4.90 -5.81
N ALA A 129 0.58 -5.68 -5.52
CA ALA A 129 1.16 -5.79 -4.18
C ALA A 129 2.62 -5.33 -4.17
N LEU A 130 2.95 -4.40 -3.27
CA LEU A 130 4.29 -3.88 -3.06
C LEU A 130 4.77 -4.24 -1.65
N GLY A 131 5.83 -5.03 -1.56
CA GLY A 131 6.52 -5.31 -0.30
C GLY A 131 7.64 -4.30 -0.04
N LEU A 132 7.62 -3.65 1.10
CA LEU A 132 8.69 -2.79 1.59
C LEU A 132 9.42 -3.48 2.73
N LYS A 133 10.75 -3.39 2.73
CA LYS A 133 11.58 -4.03 3.76
C LYS A 133 11.70 -3.20 5.03
N GLU A 134 11.60 -1.87 4.92
CA GLU A 134 11.89 -0.92 5.98
C GLU A 134 10.85 0.20 6.02
N GLN A 135 10.34 0.53 7.23
CA GLN A 135 9.46 1.68 7.43
C GLN A 135 10.20 3.03 7.39
N LEU A 136 11.52 3.02 7.49
CA LEU A 136 12.37 4.22 7.53
C LEU A 136 12.37 5.04 6.24
N ILE A 137 11.86 4.48 5.15
CA ILE A 137 11.72 5.21 3.88
C ILE A 137 10.70 6.35 3.98
N PHE A 138 9.78 6.28 4.95
CA PHE A 138 8.80 7.32 5.17
C PHE A 138 9.41 8.45 6.02
N PRO A 139 9.37 9.71 5.55
CA PRO A 139 9.96 10.85 6.25
C PRO A 139 9.29 11.15 7.59
N GLU A 140 8.08 10.67 7.81
CA GLU A 140 7.31 10.84 9.04
C GLU A 140 7.87 10.01 10.20
N ILE A 141 8.71 9.01 9.91
CA ILE A 141 9.30 8.11 10.91
C ILE A 141 10.71 8.58 11.25
N GLU A 142 10.93 8.92 12.51
CA GLU A 142 12.22 9.26 13.05
C GLU A 142 12.97 8.00 13.52
N TYR A 143 14.23 7.85 13.09
CA TYR A 143 15.06 6.68 13.43
C TYR A 143 15.18 6.44 14.95
N ASP A 144 15.30 7.50 15.73
CA ASP A 144 15.51 7.42 17.17
C ASP A 144 14.26 6.95 17.94
N LYS A 145 13.10 6.93 17.32
CA LYS A 145 11.82 6.58 17.97
C LYS A 145 11.33 5.17 17.65
N ILE A 146 12.03 4.43 16.80
CA ILE A 146 11.64 3.07 16.42
C ILE A 146 12.31 2.02 17.29
N ASP A 147 11.54 1.00 17.70
CA ASP A 147 12.07 -0.15 18.43
C ASP A 147 12.83 -1.11 17.52
N LYS A 148 12.29 -1.31 16.30
CA LYS A 148 12.78 -2.31 15.33
C LYS A 148 12.42 -1.92 13.91
N ILE A 149 13.34 -2.18 12.98
CA ILE A 149 13.06 -2.07 11.55
C ILE A 149 12.07 -3.17 11.16
N ARG A 150 10.94 -2.76 10.55
CA ARG A 150 9.88 -3.66 10.10
C ARG A 150 9.53 -3.39 8.65
N GLY A 151 9.25 -4.49 7.94
CA GLY A 151 8.67 -4.42 6.61
C GLY A 151 7.16 -4.19 6.66
N MET A 152 6.61 -3.81 5.52
CA MET A 152 5.18 -3.67 5.33
C MET A 152 4.77 -4.06 3.91
N ASP A 153 3.54 -4.49 3.76
CA ASP A 153 2.93 -4.80 2.48
C ASP A 153 1.90 -3.74 2.13
N ILE A 154 1.99 -3.20 0.93
CA ILE A 154 1.07 -2.20 0.40
C ILE A 154 0.33 -2.81 -0.79
N CYS A 155 -0.97 -3.04 -0.62
CA CYS A 155 -1.83 -3.58 -1.67
C CYS A 155 -2.64 -2.47 -2.31
N PHE A 156 -2.49 -2.29 -3.61
CA PHE A 156 -3.27 -1.38 -4.45
C PHE A 156 -4.43 -2.17 -5.05
N VAL A 157 -5.63 -1.86 -4.62
CA VAL A 157 -6.85 -2.48 -5.16
C VAL A 157 -7.45 -1.55 -6.19
N THR A 158 -7.59 -2.06 -7.41
CA THR A 158 -8.14 -1.31 -8.53
C THR A 158 -9.48 -1.91 -9.01
N THR A 159 -10.17 -1.18 -9.87
CA THR A 159 -11.36 -1.69 -10.56
C THR A 159 -11.04 -2.26 -11.94
N ALA A 160 -9.75 -2.38 -12.29
CA ALA A 160 -9.33 -3.00 -13.54
C ALA A 160 -9.75 -4.48 -13.60
N THR A 161 -10.03 -4.97 -14.77
CA THR A 161 -10.36 -6.37 -14.99
C THR A 161 -9.14 -7.22 -15.34
N THR A 162 -8.11 -6.58 -15.87
CA THR A 162 -6.86 -7.22 -16.30
C THR A 162 -5.64 -6.52 -15.66
N ASP A 163 -4.56 -7.27 -15.51
CA ASP A 163 -3.29 -6.74 -14.97
C ASP A 163 -2.66 -5.70 -15.91
N ALA A 164 -2.87 -5.84 -17.23
CA ALA A 164 -2.36 -4.89 -18.21
C ALA A 164 -3.00 -3.50 -18.04
N GLU A 165 -4.32 -3.44 -17.80
CA GLU A 165 -5.04 -2.20 -17.52
C GLU A 165 -4.58 -1.56 -16.22
N ALA A 166 -4.39 -2.37 -15.16
CA ALA A 166 -3.92 -1.90 -13.87
C ALA A 166 -2.47 -1.38 -13.93
N LYS A 167 -1.59 -2.08 -14.65
CA LYS A 167 -0.21 -1.67 -14.86
C LYS A 167 -0.15 -0.32 -15.58
N GLU A 168 -0.94 -0.14 -16.62
CA GLU A 168 -1.03 1.13 -17.34
C GLU A 168 -1.57 2.25 -16.45
N LEU A 169 -2.63 1.98 -15.69
CA LEU A 169 -3.18 2.92 -14.72
C LEU A 169 -2.10 3.41 -13.75
N LEU A 170 -1.38 2.48 -13.11
CA LEU A 170 -0.32 2.81 -12.15
C LEU A 170 0.85 3.54 -12.81
N THR A 171 1.23 3.14 -14.03
CA THR A 171 2.29 3.80 -14.81
C THR A 171 1.95 5.26 -15.10
N LEU A 172 0.73 5.54 -15.57
CA LEU A 172 0.25 6.89 -15.83
C LEU A 172 0.12 7.72 -14.55
N MET A 173 -0.09 7.08 -13.40
CA MET A 173 -0.08 7.72 -12.09
C MET A 173 1.33 7.97 -11.52
N GLY A 174 2.39 7.57 -12.26
CA GLY A 174 3.77 7.81 -11.88
C GLY A 174 4.44 6.67 -11.11
N ALA A 175 3.89 5.45 -11.12
CA ALA A 175 4.53 4.30 -10.49
C ALA A 175 5.89 3.97 -11.17
N PRO A 176 7.00 3.94 -10.43
CA PRO A 176 8.34 3.70 -10.97
C PRO A 176 8.61 2.21 -11.17
N PHE A 177 7.99 1.58 -12.17
CA PHE A 177 8.26 0.19 -12.49
C PHE A 177 9.69 -0.02 -12.98
N ALA A 178 10.29 -1.15 -12.60
CA ALA A 178 11.57 -1.59 -13.14
C ALA A 178 11.43 -1.86 -14.65
N LYS A 179 12.48 -1.48 -15.39
CA LYS A 179 12.57 -1.71 -16.86
C LYS A 179 13.01 -3.14 -17.16
#